data_7b7521921dd9cee20324ad1bd84dd5b3
#
_entry.id   7b7521921dd9cee20324ad1bd84dd5b3
#
_cell.length_a   1.000
_cell.length_b   1.000
_cell.length_c   1.000
_cell.angle_alpha   90.00
_cell.angle_beta   90.00
_cell.angle_gamma   90.00
#
_symmetry.space_group_name_H-M   'P 1'
#
loop_
_entity.id
_entity.type
_entity.pdbx_description
1 polymer ?
#
loop_
_entity_poly.entity_id
_entity_poly.type
_entity_poly.pdbx_seq_one_letter_code
_entity_poly.pdbx_strand_id
1 'polypeptide(L)'
;MSILIRPYVRSRDDTLWIDIQNRALNEYPEYTPETLRDFELHKQGPWFDPTGMTVAELDGSPAGCADAWIDRNADEEHGYLEGPWVLPQLRRRGVGTALAQAALTNLRTRGKARVQLWHRDNPVNVAFAESLGFRCVRIFHSMNHDLKSVPRSVGECRDAAIVELPADDATVELECRLWNESFREHFNYRPMTVAETGYMYRTARERNVWLFTLVAQLERQPVGFLVGGSDPAEVARRGHNIGGLYMLGVLEPFRNRGIAKALLISGLARLKEKGMTEAELGVDTGNITGALHLYERLGFKTTRRRLTQTRDLT
;
A
#
# COMPACT_ATOMS: atom_id res chain seq x y z
N MET A 1 25.16 27.35 3.89
CA MET A 1 24.25 26.29 3.48
C MET A 1 22.87 26.65 4.01
N SER A 2 21.96 27.04 3.13
CA SER A 2 20.60 27.49 3.48
C SER A 2 19.58 26.44 2.99
N ILE A 3 18.71 26.00 3.88
CA ILE A 3 17.58 25.10 3.55
C ILE A 3 16.31 25.94 3.60
N LEU A 4 15.58 26.00 2.49
CA LEU A 4 14.25 26.61 2.39
C LEU A 4 13.20 25.50 2.23
N ILE A 5 12.18 25.48 3.09
CA ILE A 5 11.01 24.61 2.91
C ILE A 5 9.85 25.49 2.44
N ARG A 6 9.27 25.13 1.31
CA ARG A 6 8.11 25.84 0.75
C ARG A 6 6.97 24.89 0.42
N PRO A 7 5.73 25.37 0.39
CA PRO A 7 4.60 24.56 -0.09
C PRO A 7 4.82 24.11 -1.54
N TYR A 8 4.32 22.91 -1.83
CA TYR A 8 4.14 22.44 -3.20
C TYR A 8 3.09 23.30 -3.90
N VAL A 9 3.33 23.63 -5.16
CA VAL A 9 2.40 24.37 -6.01
C VAL A 9 1.96 23.48 -7.18
N ARG A 10 0.68 23.10 -7.16
CA ARG A 10 0.06 22.24 -8.17
C ARG A 10 0.37 22.72 -9.59
N SER A 11 0.59 21.83 -10.50
CA SER A 11 0.99 22.02 -11.91
C SER A 11 2.40 22.59 -12.12
N ARG A 12 2.88 23.48 -11.24
CA ARG A 12 4.24 24.01 -11.31
C ARG A 12 5.28 22.99 -10.83
N ASP A 13 4.99 22.33 -9.73
CA ASP A 13 5.94 21.46 -9.05
C ASP A 13 5.74 19.97 -9.36
N ASP A 14 4.74 19.60 -10.17
CA ASP A 14 4.38 18.21 -10.46
C ASP A 14 5.57 17.40 -10.98
N THR A 15 6.21 17.88 -12.04
CA THR A 15 7.39 17.23 -12.63
C THR A 15 8.56 17.16 -11.66
N LEU A 16 8.78 18.24 -10.90
CA LEU A 16 9.82 18.30 -9.89
C LEU A 16 9.58 17.30 -8.76
N TRP A 17 8.34 17.19 -8.31
CA TRP A 17 7.92 16.24 -7.26
C TRP A 17 8.24 14.80 -7.67
N ILE A 18 7.79 14.43 -8.87
CA ILE A 18 8.00 13.08 -9.42
C ILE A 18 9.50 12.80 -9.61
N ASP A 19 10.28 13.75 -10.15
CA ASP A 19 11.73 13.58 -10.34
C ASP A 19 12.43 13.31 -9.01
N ILE A 20 12.13 14.10 -7.99
CA ILE A 20 12.72 13.93 -6.66
C ILE A 20 12.35 12.56 -6.08
N GLN A 21 11.07 12.19 -6.10
CA GLN A 21 10.59 10.93 -5.56
C GLN A 21 11.20 9.74 -6.29
N ASN A 22 11.17 9.74 -7.62
CA ASN A 22 11.73 8.68 -8.44
C ASN A 22 13.23 8.50 -8.20
N ARG A 23 13.99 9.59 -8.16
CA ARG A 23 15.45 9.52 -7.90
C ARG A 23 15.78 9.10 -6.49
N ALA A 24 14.99 9.53 -5.50
CA ALA A 24 15.18 9.13 -4.11
C ALA A 24 14.88 7.65 -3.88
N LEU A 25 13.95 7.06 -4.63
CA LEU A 25 13.48 5.67 -4.46
C LEU A 25 14.07 4.68 -5.48
N ASN A 26 14.78 5.15 -6.50
CA ASN A 26 15.33 4.30 -7.57
C ASN A 26 16.34 3.23 -7.10
N GLU A 27 16.90 3.40 -5.92
CA GLU A 27 17.79 2.40 -5.29
C GLU A 27 17.04 1.13 -4.85
N TYR A 28 15.70 1.17 -4.82
CA TYR A 28 14.86 0.07 -4.39
C TYR A 28 14.34 -0.72 -5.60
N PRO A 29 14.72 -2.01 -5.75
CA PRO A 29 14.38 -2.80 -6.95
C PRO A 29 12.88 -2.94 -7.21
N GLU A 30 12.07 -2.94 -6.13
CA GLU A 30 10.61 -3.07 -6.21
C GLU A 30 9.88 -1.74 -6.40
N TYR A 31 10.59 -0.61 -6.37
CA TYR A 31 9.96 0.67 -6.64
C TYR A 31 9.72 0.84 -8.14
N THR A 32 8.49 1.04 -8.53
CA THR A 32 8.12 1.39 -9.90
C THR A 32 8.07 2.91 -10.00
N PRO A 33 8.90 3.54 -10.84
CA PRO A 33 8.89 4.99 -11.01
C PRO A 33 7.53 5.50 -11.45
N GLU A 34 7.08 6.57 -10.81
CA GLU A 34 5.83 7.25 -11.12
C GLU A 34 6.00 8.10 -12.38
N THR A 35 5.02 8.10 -13.26
CA THR A 35 4.96 8.99 -14.42
C THR A 35 4.11 10.22 -14.11
N LEU A 36 4.23 11.29 -14.93
CA LEU A 36 3.34 12.45 -14.80
C LEU A 36 1.86 12.06 -14.94
N ARG A 37 1.56 11.09 -15.80
CA ARG A 37 0.21 10.56 -15.93
C ARG A 37 -0.28 9.86 -14.66
N ASP A 38 0.55 9.05 -14.03
CA ASP A 38 0.20 8.39 -12.76
C ASP A 38 -0.08 9.42 -11.67
N PHE A 39 0.74 10.48 -11.60
CA PHE A 39 0.54 11.56 -10.66
C PHE A 39 -0.72 12.37 -10.94
N GLU A 40 -1.06 12.63 -12.23
CA GLU A 40 -2.34 13.24 -12.60
C GLU A 40 -3.54 12.40 -12.16
N LEU A 41 -3.44 11.06 -12.25
CA LEU A 41 -4.44 10.15 -11.71
C LEU A 41 -4.50 10.24 -10.19
N HIS A 42 -3.34 10.20 -9.51
CA HIS A 42 -3.26 10.34 -8.05
C HIS A 42 -3.95 11.61 -7.56
N LYS A 43 -3.77 12.75 -8.26
CA LYS A 43 -4.43 14.03 -7.93
C LYS A 43 -5.96 14.03 -8.06
N GLN A 44 -6.54 13.01 -8.71
CA GLN A 44 -7.99 12.83 -8.83
C GLN A 44 -8.54 11.94 -7.71
N GLY A 45 -7.66 11.34 -6.90
CA GLY A 45 -8.04 10.48 -5.78
C GLY A 45 -8.81 11.24 -4.70
N PRO A 46 -9.77 10.60 -4.04
CA PRO A 46 -10.58 11.23 -2.99
C PRO A 46 -9.77 11.63 -1.75
N TRP A 47 -8.57 11.09 -1.60
CA TRP A 47 -7.65 11.38 -0.50
C TRP A 47 -6.57 12.40 -0.84
N PHE A 48 -6.48 12.88 -2.09
CA PHE A 48 -5.46 13.83 -2.47
C PHE A 48 -5.62 15.17 -1.72
N ASP A 49 -4.58 15.54 -0.98
CA ASP A 49 -4.53 16.77 -0.19
C ASP A 49 -3.18 17.47 -0.35
N PRO A 50 -3.08 18.47 -1.23
CA PRO A 50 -1.81 19.18 -1.45
C PRO A 50 -1.38 20.07 -0.29
N THR A 51 -2.24 20.27 0.74
CA THR A 51 -1.98 21.18 1.86
C THR A 51 -0.78 20.78 2.69
N GLY A 52 -0.48 19.47 2.73
CA GLY A 52 0.67 18.93 3.47
C GLY A 52 1.92 18.75 2.62
N MET A 53 1.81 18.88 1.30
CA MET A 53 2.94 18.65 0.39
C MET A 53 3.93 19.81 0.44
N THR A 54 5.22 19.50 0.60
CA THR A 54 6.31 20.48 0.72
C THR A 54 7.51 20.10 -0.14
N VAL A 55 8.20 21.12 -0.64
CA VAL A 55 9.46 20.99 -1.40
C VAL A 55 10.56 21.67 -0.60
N ALA A 56 11.72 21.02 -0.51
CA ALA A 56 12.94 21.59 0.06
C ALA A 56 13.87 22.07 -1.04
N GLU A 57 14.44 23.24 -0.84
CA GLU A 57 15.54 23.80 -1.64
C GLU A 57 16.78 23.93 -0.77
N LEU A 58 17.93 23.55 -1.29
CA LEU A 58 19.23 23.70 -0.68
C LEU A 58 20.05 24.69 -1.51
N ASP A 59 20.42 25.81 -0.93
CA ASP A 59 21.14 26.90 -1.60
C ASP A 59 20.47 27.30 -2.94
N GLY A 60 19.12 27.39 -2.94
CA GLY A 60 18.29 27.77 -4.08
C GLY A 60 18.03 26.66 -5.11
N SER A 61 18.50 25.43 -4.87
CA SER A 61 18.27 24.30 -5.79
C SER A 61 17.39 23.24 -5.15
N PRO A 62 16.47 22.60 -5.91
CA PRO A 62 15.62 21.54 -5.39
C PRO A 62 16.42 20.39 -4.78
N ALA A 63 16.02 19.93 -3.59
CA ALA A 63 16.78 18.95 -2.81
C ALA A 63 15.96 17.77 -2.29
N GLY A 64 14.66 17.96 -2.07
CA GLY A 64 13.80 16.93 -1.52
C GLY A 64 12.33 17.35 -1.46
N CYS A 65 11.46 16.42 -1.11
CA CYS A 65 10.04 16.67 -0.86
C CYS A 65 9.49 15.73 0.22
N ALA A 66 8.35 16.11 0.81
CA ALA A 66 7.62 15.31 1.78
C ALA A 66 6.13 15.64 1.74
N ASP A 67 5.29 14.66 2.07
CA ASP A 67 3.85 14.84 2.19
C ASP A 67 3.38 14.58 3.62
N ALA A 68 2.59 15.50 4.14
CA ALA A 68 1.93 15.44 5.45
C ALA A 68 0.41 15.39 5.26
N TRP A 69 -0.12 14.22 4.96
CA TRP A 69 -1.52 14.06 4.59
C TRP A 69 -2.41 13.59 5.74
N ILE A 70 -3.70 13.78 5.58
CA ILE A 70 -4.75 13.40 6.52
C ILE A 70 -5.77 12.54 5.79
N ASP A 71 -6.02 11.34 6.31
CA ASP A 71 -7.15 10.53 5.85
C ASP A 71 -8.44 11.04 6.52
N ARG A 72 -9.38 11.51 5.71
CA ARG A 72 -10.65 12.08 6.19
C ARG A 72 -11.63 11.03 6.69
N ASN A 73 -11.41 9.77 6.35
CA ASN A 73 -12.25 8.64 6.74
C ASN A 73 -11.64 7.82 7.89
N ALA A 74 -10.40 8.17 8.31
CA ALA A 74 -9.75 7.54 9.45
C ALA A 74 -10.01 8.30 10.75
N ASP A 75 -9.42 7.78 11.83
CA ASP A 75 -9.41 8.40 13.15
C ASP A 75 -8.95 9.87 13.07
N GLU A 76 -9.68 10.75 13.74
CA GLU A 76 -9.40 12.19 13.76
C GLU A 76 -8.05 12.54 14.39
N GLU A 77 -7.48 11.67 15.22
CA GLU A 77 -6.22 11.93 15.91
C GLU A 77 -4.98 11.78 15.02
N HIS A 78 -5.04 10.93 13.98
CA HIS A 78 -3.88 10.58 13.18
C HIS A 78 -3.68 11.47 11.96
N GLY A 79 -2.42 11.86 11.74
CA GLY A 79 -1.90 12.34 10.47
C GLY A 79 -0.79 11.41 9.97
N TYR A 80 -0.42 11.54 8.73
CA TYR A 80 0.53 10.65 8.06
C TYR A 80 1.67 11.45 7.43
N LEU A 81 2.88 10.91 7.52
CA LEU A 81 4.08 11.46 6.86
C LEU A 81 4.56 10.47 5.80
N GLU A 82 4.61 10.91 4.55
CA GLU A 82 5.27 10.20 3.46
C GLU A 82 6.56 10.92 3.05
N GLY A 83 7.58 10.12 2.77
CA GLY A 83 8.95 10.65 2.66
C GLY A 83 9.61 10.79 4.04
N PRO A 84 10.52 11.77 4.27
CA PRO A 84 11.04 12.71 3.28
C PRO A 84 11.84 12.01 2.17
N TRP A 85 11.58 12.35 0.93
CA TRP A 85 12.38 11.94 -0.21
C TRP A 85 13.45 13.00 -0.47
N VAL A 86 14.72 12.62 -0.35
CA VAL A 86 15.87 13.50 -0.54
C VAL A 86 16.74 12.96 -1.66
N LEU A 87 17.10 13.83 -2.60
CA LEU A 87 17.99 13.48 -3.69
C LEU A 87 19.27 12.82 -3.15
N PRO A 88 19.71 11.66 -3.65
CA PRO A 88 20.79 10.87 -3.07
C PRO A 88 22.06 11.66 -2.77
N GLN A 89 22.48 12.51 -3.70
CA GLN A 89 23.69 13.34 -3.58
C GLN A 89 23.57 14.50 -2.57
N LEU A 90 22.36 14.79 -2.07
CA LEU A 90 22.08 15.85 -1.11
C LEU A 90 21.67 15.33 0.27
N ARG A 91 21.70 14.01 0.47
CA ARG A 91 21.48 13.37 1.77
C ARG A 91 22.54 13.77 2.80
N ARG A 92 22.25 13.61 4.09
CA ARG A 92 23.13 13.93 5.24
C ARG A 92 23.49 15.41 5.36
N ARG A 93 22.72 16.29 4.75
CA ARG A 93 22.86 17.76 4.82
C ARG A 93 21.72 18.44 5.58
N GLY A 94 20.94 17.69 6.38
CA GLY A 94 19.82 18.23 7.17
C GLY A 94 18.49 18.39 6.42
N VAL A 95 18.45 18.19 5.09
CA VAL A 95 17.25 18.38 4.26
C VAL A 95 16.07 17.50 4.72
N GLY A 96 16.33 16.19 4.95
CA GLY A 96 15.28 15.28 5.41
C GLY A 96 14.72 15.65 6.78
N THR A 97 15.58 16.09 7.70
CA THR A 97 15.14 16.56 9.02
C THR A 97 14.29 17.82 8.93
N ALA A 98 14.68 18.79 8.09
CA ALA A 98 13.91 20.01 7.88
C ALA A 98 12.52 19.72 7.27
N LEU A 99 12.44 18.83 6.25
CA LEU A 99 11.18 18.40 5.66
C LEU A 99 10.28 17.70 6.68
N ALA A 100 10.83 16.74 7.46
CA ALA A 100 10.07 16.03 8.47
C ALA A 100 9.54 16.99 9.55
N GLN A 101 10.34 17.93 10.04
CA GLN A 101 9.91 18.93 11.01
C GLN A 101 8.80 19.83 10.47
N ALA A 102 8.90 20.26 9.21
CA ALA A 102 7.83 21.02 8.55
C ALA A 102 6.53 20.21 8.45
N ALA A 103 6.61 18.93 8.07
CA ALA A 103 5.47 18.03 8.03
C ALA A 103 4.82 17.82 9.40
N LEU A 104 5.63 17.60 10.45
CA LEU A 104 5.15 17.46 11.83
C LEU A 104 4.45 18.75 12.32
N THR A 105 5.01 19.91 11.98
CA THR A 105 4.40 21.19 12.29
C THR A 105 3.08 21.38 11.54
N ASN A 106 3.01 21.05 10.25
CA ASN A 106 1.79 21.11 9.46
C ASN A 106 0.68 20.24 10.08
N LEU A 107 0.97 18.97 10.41
CA LEU A 107 -0.02 18.08 11.02
C LEU A 107 -0.49 18.59 12.38
N ARG A 108 0.42 19.14 13.21
CA ARG A 108 0.05 19.73 14.51
C ARG A 108 -0.88 20.93 14.33
N THR A 109 -0.59 21.85 13.40
CA THR A 109 -1.45 23.01 13.13
C THR A 109 -2.81 22.61 12.56
N ARG A 110 -2.91 21.43 11.95
CA ARG A 110 -4.17 20.86 11.47
C ARG A 110 -4.88 20.00 12.54
N GLY A 111 -4.46 20.12 13.82
CA GLY A 111 -5.13 19.50 14.97
C GLY A 111 -4.84 18.01 15.13
N LYS A 112 -3.81 17.45 14.49
CA LYS A 112 -3.47 16.04 14.69
C LYS A 112 -2.66 15.85 15.95
N ALA A 113 -3.06 14.87 16.77
CA ALA A 113 -2.38 14.52 18.02
C ALA A 113 -1.24 13.53 17.80
N ARG A 114 -1.31 12.76 16.73
CA ARG A 114 -0.38 11.68 16.42
C ARG A 114 0.01 11.69 14.95
N VAL A 115 1.25 11.28 14.64
CA VAL A 115 1.71 11.08 13.27
C VAL A 115 2.23 9.67 13.09
N GLN A 116 1.90 9.09 11.94
CA GLN A 116 2.34 7.78 11.53
C GLN A 116 3.14 7.88 10.24
N LEU A 117 4.18 7.05 10.15
CA LEU A 117 4.95 6.89 8.92
C LEU A 117 5.23 5.41 8.65
N TRP A 118 5.43 5.09 7.37
CA TRP A 118 5.84 3.78 6.91
C TRP A 118 7.18 3.86 6.20
N HIS A 119 8.07 2.95 6.51
CA HIS A 119 9.33 2.85 5.80
C HIS A 119 9.84 1.41 5.77
N ARG A 120 10.83 1.16 4.94
CA ARG A 120 11.55 -0.12 4.92
C ARG A 120 12.32 -0.32 6.21
N ASP A 121 12.33 -1.57 6.66
CA ASP A 121 13.16 -1.99 7.78
C ASP A 121 14.64 -2.06 7.33
N ASN A 122 15.30 -0.91 7.36
CA ASN A 122 16.74 -0.79 7.16
C ASN A 122 17.34 0.19 8.19
N PRO A 123 18.62 0.03 8.55
CA PRO A 123 19.25 0.81 9.63
C PRO A 123 19.17 2.34 9.43
N VAL A 124 19.22 2.81 8.19
CA VAL A 124 19.21 4.25 7.89
C VAL A 124 17.84 4.85 8.16
N ASN A 125 16.79 4.18 7.67
CA ASN A 125 15.42 4.64 7.86
C ASN A 125 15.00 4.56 9.33
N VAL A 126 15.36 3.46 10.00
CA VAL A 126 15.07 3.26 11.44
C VAL A 126 15.73 4.37 12.26
N ALA A 127 17.05 4.55 12.11
CA ALA A 127 17.78 5.57 12.87
C ALA A 127 17.26 7.00 12.58
N PHE A 128 16.87 7.29 11.33
CA PHE A 128 16.28 8.58 10.99
C PHE A 128 14.94 8.79 11.71
N ALA A 129 14.02 7.83 11.64
CA ALA A 129 12.72 7.94 12.28
C ALA A 129 12.85 8.02 13.82
N GLU A 130 13.71 7.20 14.44
CA GLU A 130 14.00 7.24 15.87
C GLU A 130 14.60 8.58 16.32
N SER A 131 15.48 9.18 15.49
CA SER A 131 16.04 10.52 15.76
C SER A 131 14.97 11.63 15.80
N LEU A 132 13.84 11.38 15.14
CA LEU A 132 12.66 12.25 15.16
C LEU A 132 11.66 11.87 16.25
N GLY A 133 11.96 10.88 17.09
CA GLY A 133 11.10 10.44 18.21
C GLY A 133 10.00 9.46 17.81
N PHE A 134 10.06 8.88 16.63
CA PHE A 134 9.13 7.82 16.22
C PHE A 134 9.47 6.48 16.91
N ARG A 135 8.45 5.67 17.17
CA ARG A 135 8.57 4.33 17.74
C ARG A 135 7.81 3.33 16.87
N CYS A 136 8.39 2.16 16.69
CA CYS A 136 7.76 1.07 15.94
C CYS A 136 6.53 0.55 16.68
N VAL A 137 5.40 0.50 15.99
CA VAL A 137 4.12 -0.03 16.51
C VAL A 137 3.62 -1.24 15.74
N ARG A 138 4.09 -1.43 14.49
CA ARG A 138 3.68 -2.56 13.66
C ARG A 138 4.74 -2.93 12.64
N ILE A 139 4.77 -4.20 12.29
CA ILE A 139 5.66 -4.74 11.27
C ILE A 139 4.82 -5.43 10.20
N PHE A 140 5.10 -5.14 8.95
CA PHE A 140 4.50 -5.80 7.80
C PHE A 140 5.56 -6.57 7.03
N HIS A 141 5.23 -7.78 6.59
CA HIS A 141 6.06 -8.55 5.68
C HIS A 141 5.51 -8.43 4.25
N SER A 142 6.39 -8.22 3.28
CA SER A 142 6.12 -8.63 1.90
C SER A 142 6.58 -10.06 1.74
N MET A 143 5.72 -10.91 1.20
CA MET A 143 6.01 -12.33 1.03
C MET A 143 5.79 -12.73 -0.43
N ASN A 144 6.70 -13.56 -0.94
CA ASN A 144 6.67 -14.02 -2.33
C ASN A 144 6.49 -15.53 -2.39
N HIS A 145 5.86 -15.99 -3.47
CA HIS A 145 5.60 -17.41 -3.76
C HIS A 145 5.97 -17.73 -5.20
N ASP A 146 6.79 -18.79 -5.42
CA ASP A 146 7.08 -19.34 -6.76
C ASP A 146 5.87 -20.10 -7.28
N LEU A 147 5.25 -19.59 -8.35
CA LEU A 147 4.05 -20.18 -8.93
C LEU A 147 4.28 -21.54 -9.61
N LYS A 148 5.53 -21.96 -9.81
CA LYS A 148 5.82 -23.34 -10.27
C LYS A 148 5.34 -24.38 -9.27
N SER A 149 5.41 -24.06 -7.99
CA SER A 149 5.06 -24.95 -6.87
C SER A 149 3.58 -24.89 -6.45
N VAL A 150 2.73 -24.14 -7.17
CA VAL A 150 1.29 -24.05 -6.87
C VAL A 150 0.65 -25.43 -6.98
N PRO A 151 -0.04 -25.91 -5.94
CA PRO A 151 -0.80 -27.17 -6.00
C PRO A 151 -1.79 -27.13 -7.17
N ARG A 152 -1.88 -28.24 -7.93
CA ARG A 152 -2.81 -28.37 -9.06
C ARG A 152 -4.27 -28.50 -8.62
N SER A 153 -4.52 -28.92 -7.40
CA SER A 153 -5.87 -29.01 -6.84
C SER A 153 -6.17 -27.78 -6.00
N VAL A 154 -7.22 -27.06 -6.34
CA VAL A 154 -7.90 -26.15 -5.41
C VAL A 154 -8.24 -27.02 -4.20
N GLY A 155 -7.67 -26.73 -3.02
CA GLY A 155 -8.09 -27.41 -1.81
C GLY A 155 -9.59 -27.16 -1.67
N GLU A 156 -10.39 -28.23 -1.81
CA GLU A 156 -11.83 -28.14 -1.74
C GLU A 156 -12.20 -27.50 -0.39
N CYS A 157 -12.70 -26.28 -0.42
CA CYS A 157 -13.54 -25.80 0.65
C CYS A 157 -14.89 -26.51 0.43
N ARG A 158 -15.16 -27.56 1.22
CA ARG A 158 -16.32 -28.42 1.03
C ARG A 158 -17.64 -27.68 0.96
N ASP A 159 -17.68 -26.44 1.51
CA ASP A 159 -18.90 -25.71 1.74
C ASP A 159 -19.02 -24.42 0.91
N ALA A 160 -17.94 -23.92 0.30
CA ALA A 160 -17.96 -22.64 -0.42
C ALA A 160 -17.47 -22.77 -1.87
N ALA A 161 -18.27 -22.27 -2.81
CA ALA A 161 -17.87 -22.10 -4.19
C ALA A 161 -17.01 -20.84 -4.35
N ILE A 162 -15.89 -20.94 -5.09
CA ILE A 162 -15.08 -19.79 -5.47
C ILE A 162 -15.48 -19.38 -6.89
N VAL A 163 -15.93 -18.15 -7.05
CA VAL A 163 -16.36 -17.59 -8.33
C VAL A 163 -15.55 -16.34 -8.66
N GLU A 164 -15.17 -16.16 -9.92
CA GLU A 164 -14.59 -14.91 -10.40
C GLU A 164 -15.73 -13.97 -10.83
N LEU A 165 -15.70 -12.73 -10.37
CA LEU A 165 -16.68 -11.71 -10.72
C LEU A 165 -16.15 -10.77 -11.80
N PRO A 166 -17.05 -10.21 -12.65
CA PRO A 166 -16.67 -9.19 -13.62
C PRO A 166 -16.25 -7.90 -12.90
N ALA A 167 -15.40 -7.08 -13.55
CA ALA A 167 -14.99 -5.77 -13.02
C ALA A 167 -16.06 -4.71 -13.35
N ASP A 168 -17.19 -4.77 -12.66
CA ASP A 168 -18.34 -3.87 -12.80
C ASP A 168 -18.70 -3.17 -11.46
N ASP A 169 -19.67 -2.26 -11.51
CA ASP A 169 -20.07 -1.47 -10.34
C ASP A 169 -20.65 -2.35 -9.22
N ALA A 170 -21.36 -3.44 -9.55
CA ALA A 170 -21.88 -4.35 -8.55
C ALA A 170 -20.77 -5.08 -7.79
N THR A 171 -19.70 -5.46 -8.47
CA THR A 171 -18.50 -6.03 -7.85
C THR A 171 -17.78 -5.01 -6.98
N VAL A 172 -17.67 -3.76 -7.42
CA VAL A 172 -17.08 -2.66 -6.64
C VAL A 172 -17.85 -2.44 -5.33
N GLU A 173 -19.18 -2.41 -5.38
CA GLU A 173 -20.04 -2.28 -4.19
C GLU A 173 -19.89 -3.49 -3.25
N LEU A 174 -19.85 -4.69 -3.81
CA LEU A 174 -19.68 -5.92 -3.04
C LEU A 174 -18.32 -5.96 -2.35
N GLU A 175 -17.24 -5.62 -3.03
CA GLU A 175 -15.90 -5.56 -2.45
C GLU A 175 -15.81 -4.53 -1.33
N CYS A 176 -16.34 -3.33 -1.55
CA CYS A 176 -16.39 -2.29 -0.53
C CYS A 176 -17.08 -2.80 0.75
N ARG A 177 -18.20 -3.49 0.62
CA ARG A 177 -18.92 -4.10 1.74
C ARG A 177 -18.09 -5.20 2.41
N LEU A 178 -17.57 -6.17 1.64
CA LEU A 178 -16.79 -7.28 2.18
C LEU A 178 -15.51 -6.80 2.86
N TRP A 179 -14.85 -5.77 2.31
CA TRP A 179 -13.73 -5.10 2.96
C TRP A 179 -14.15 -4.56 4.33
N ASN A 180 -15.17 -3.71 4.36
CA ASN A 180 -15.62 -3.05 5.58
C ASN A 180 -16.04 -4.03 6.67
N GLU A 181 -16.61 -5.17 6.30
CA GLU A 181 -17.00 -6.21 7.26
C GLU A 181 -15.83 -7.09 7.70
N SER A 182 -14.90 -7.45 6.80
CA SER A 182 -13.81 -8.41 7.08
C SER A 182 -12.65 -7.80 7.85
N PHE A 183 -12.40 -6.48 7.70
CA PHE A 183 -11.18 -5.82 8.19
C PHE A 183 -11.40 -4.94 9.42
N ARG A 184 -12.57 -4.96 10.07
CA ARG A 184 -12.88 -4.12 11.24
C ARG A 184 -11.88 -4.23 12.38
N GLU A 185 -11.28 -5.39 12.55
CA GLU A 185 -10.29 -5.66 13.61
C GLU A 185 -8.83 -5.46 13.14
N HIS A 186 -8.66 -5.00 11.89
CA HIS A 186 -7.33 -4.82 11.32
C HIS A 186 -6.68 -3.55 11.87
N PHE A 187 -5.37 -3.59 12.06
CA PHE A 187 -4.60 -2.41 12.46
C PHE A 187 -4.81 -1.27 11.43
N ASN A 188 -5.10 -0.08 11.91
CA ASN A 188 -5.45 1.09 11.08
C ASN A 188 -6.68 0.88 10.19
N TYR A 189 -7.61 0.03 10.59
CA TYR A 189 -8.86 -0.07 9.86
C TYR A 189 -9.58 1.28 9.80
N ARG A 190 -10.05 1.58 8.64
CA ARG A 190 -11.03 2.65 8.42
C ARG A 190 -12.05 2.18 7.37
N PRO A 191 -13.30 2.67 7.42
CA PRO A 191 -14.27 2.34 6.38
C PRO A 191 -13.79 2.83 5.01
N MET A 192 -13.91 1.97 4.00
CA MET A 192 -13.79 2.36 2.60
C MET A 192 -15.15 2.79 2.06
N THR A 193 -15.15 3.75 1.16
CA THR A 193 -16.34 4.14 0.40
C THR A 193 -16.36 3.46 -0.96
N VAL A 194 -17.56 3.32 -1.55
CA VAL A 194 -17.72 2.81 -2.92
C VAL A 194 -16.96 3.69 -3.93
N ALA A 195 -16.92 5.00 -3.69
CA ALA A 195 -16.18 5.94 -4.54
C ALA A 195 -14.67 5.67 -4.53
N GLU A 196 -14.07 5.33 -3.38
CA GLU A 196 -12.66 4.95 -3.26
C GLU A 196 -12.38 3.62 -3.96
N THR A 197 -13.21 2.61 -3.73
CA THR A 197 -13.08 1.31 -4.40
C THR A 197 -13.19 1.49 -5.92
N GLY A 198 -14.19 2.23 -6.40
CA GLY A 198 -14.36 2.54 -7.82
C GLY A 198 -13.20 3.35 -8.42
N TYR A 199 -12.59 4.26 -7.64
CA TYR A 199 -11.39 4.97 -8.06
C TYR A 199 -10.22 4.00 -8.29
N MET A 200 -10.02 3.02 -7.41
CA MET A 200 -8.96 2.01 -7.59
C MET A 200 -9.13 1.23 -8.89
N TYR A 201 -10.34 0.78 -9.22
CA TYR A 201 -10.64 0.09 -10.48
C TYR A 201 -10.43 0.97 -11.71
N ARG A 202 -10.88 2.23 -11.66
CA ARG A 202 -10.68 3.19 -12.74
C ARG A 202 -9.19 3.44 -12.99
N THR A 203 -8.43 3.70 -11.94
CA THR A 203 -6.99 3.94 -12.03
C THR A 203 -6.24 2.72 -12.56
N ALA A 204 -6.59 1.53 -12.09
CA ALA A 204 -6.02 0.29 -12.60
C ALA A 204 -6.27 0.15 -14.12
N ARG A 205 -7.49 0.42 -14.59
CA ARG A 205 -7.84 0.38 -16.02
C ARG A 205 -7.02 1.39 -16.84
N GLU A 206 -6.88 2.62 -16.35
CA GLU A 206 -6.12 3.68 -17.05
C GLU A 206 -4.62 3.39 -17.12
N ARG A 207 -4.09 2.65 -16.14
CA ARG A 207 -2.70 2.18 -16.10
C ARG A 207 -2.49 0.83 -16.81
N ASN A 208 -3.54 0.24 -17.39
CA ASN A 208 -3.54 -1.11 -17.94
C ASN A 208 -3.16 -2.20 -16.92
N VAL A 209 -3.38 -1.96 -15.64
CA VAL A 209 -3.24 -2.98 -14.61
C VAL A 209 -4.36 -4.00 -14.77
N TRP A 210 -3.97 -5.27 -14.90
CA TRP A 210 -4.94 -6.35 -14.88
C TRP A 210 -5.34 -6.66 -13.45
N LEU A 211 -6.65 -6.65 -13.17
CA LEU A 211 -7.24 -7.04 -11.90
C LEU A 211 -8.21 -8.20 -12.09
N PHE A 212 -8.35 -9.01 -11.05
CA PHE A 212 -9.41 -10.02 -10.92
C PHE A 212 -9.93 -10.06 -9.49
N THR A 213 -11.20 -10.40 -9.34
CA THR A 213 -11.86 -10.55 -8.05
C THR A 213 -12.45 -11.93 -7.93
N LEU A 214 -12.01 -12.69 -6.92
CA LEU A 214 -12.60 -13.97 -6.54
C LEU A 214 -13.46 -13.77 -5.30
N VAL A 215 -14.65 -14.36 -5.31
CA VAL A 215 -15.57 -14.35 -4.16
C VAL A 215 -15.90 -15.78 -3.74
N ALA A 216 -15.76 -16.04 -2.45
CA ALA A 216 -16.24 -17.26 -1.84
C ALA A 216 -17.73 -17.12 -1.53
N GLN A 217 -18.55 -18.03 -2.04
CA GLN A 217 -19.99 -18.07 -1.83
C GLN A 217 -20.40 -19.35 -1.08
N LEU A 218 -21.13 -19.18 0.00
CA LEU A 218 -21.83 -20.24 0.73
C LEU A 218 -23.33 -20.07 0.49
N GLU A 219 -23.98 -21.08 -0.11
CA GLU A 219 -25.41 -21.00 -0.46
C GLU A 219 -25.77 -19.70 -1.24
N ARG A 220 -24.89 -19.28 -2.16
CA ARG A 220 -24.93 -18.03 -2.93
C ARG A 220 -24.70 -16.74 -2.11
N GLN A 221 -24.46 -16.84 -0.81
CA GLN A 221 -24.10 -15.69 0.01
C GLN A 221 -22.60 -15.44 -0.08
N PRO A 222 -22.14 -14.23 -0.46
CA PRO A 222 -20.74 -13.86 -0.40
C PRO A 222 -20.23 -13.83 1.05
N VAL A 223 -19.22 -14.62 1.35
CA VAL A 223 -18.65 -14.79 2.70
C VAL A 223 -17.18 -14.47 2.80
N GLY A 224 -16.50 -14.22 1.67
CA GLY A 224 -15.11 -13.83 1.60
C GLY A 224 -14.72 -13.44 0.19
N PHE A 225 -13.58 -12.78 0.03
CA PHE A 225 -13.11 -12.31 -1.27
C PHE A 225 -11.59 -12.25 -1.33
N LEU A 226 -11.06 -12.24 -2.55
CA LEU A 226 -9.67 -11.99 -2.87
C LEU A 226 -9.61 -11.11 -4.11
N VAL A 227 -8.82 -10.04 -4.04
CA VAL A 227 -8.46 -9.20 -5.19
C VAL A 227 -7.00 -9.43 -5.53
N GLY A 228 -6.73 -9.74 -6.78
CA GLY A 228 -5.36 -9.90 -7.27
C GLY A 228 -5.20 -9.28 -8.65
N GLY A 229 -3.95 -9.25 -9.13
CA GLY A 229 -3.68 -8.68 -10.44
C GLY A 229 -2.20 -8.59 -10.78
N SER A 230 -1.87 -7.86 -11.86
CA SER A 230 -0.49 -7.60 -12.26
C SER A 230 -0.40 -6.22 -12.92
N ASP A 231 0.59 -5.44 -12.51
CA ASP A 231 0.93 -4.15 -13.10
C ASP A 231 2.05 -4.34 -14.14
N PRO A 232 1.80 -4.04 -15.42
CA PRO A 232 2.83 -4.15 -16.47
C PRO A 232 4.08 -3.30 -16.19
N ALA A 233 3.92 -2.15 -15.55
CA ALA A 233 5.06 -1.30 -15.18
C ALA A 233 5.94 -1.96 -14.12
N GLU A 234 5.34 -2.64 -13.14
CA GLU A 234 6.08 -3.42 -12.14
C GLU A 234 6.79 -4.62 -12.77
N VAL A 235 6.10 -5.37 -13.65
CA VAL A 235 6.69 -6.48 -14.42
C VAL A 235 7.91 -6.01 -15.20
N ALA A 236 7.78 -4.90 -15.93
CA ALA A 236 8.89 -4.32 -16.69
C ALA A 236 10.06 -3.89 -15.78
N ARG A 237 9.77 -3.27 -14.65
CA ARG A 237 10.77 -2.82 -13.67
C ARG A 237 11.51 -3.97 -13.03
N ARG A 238 10.82 -5.04 -12.66
CA ARG A 238 11.41 -6.20 -11.99
C ARG A 238 12.08 -7.19 -12.96
N GLY A 239 11.76 -7.11 -14.26
CA GLY A 239 12.32 -7.99 -15.30
C GLY A 239 11.79 -9.42 -15.26
N HIS A 240 10.71 -9.70 -14.54
CA HIS A 240 10.04 -10.99 -14.49
C HIS A 240 8.53 -10.83 -14.26
N ASN A 241 7.76 -11.87 -14.62
CA ASN A 241 6.30 -11.85 -14.52
C ASN A 241 5.86 -12.06 -13.07
N ILE A 242 5.53 -10.97 -12.39
CA ILE A 242 5.03 -10.96 -11.02
C ILE A 242 3.58 -10.49 -10.97
N GLY A 243 2.77 -11.12 -10.09
CA GLY A 243 1.43 -10.69 -9.77
C GLY A 243 1.24 -10.45 -8.28
N GLY A 244 0.34 -9.56 -7.92
CA GLY A 244 -0.03 -9.24 -6.55
C GLY A 244 -1.31 -9.93 -6.10
N LEU A 245 -1.37 -10.32 -4.83
CA LEU A 245 -2.60 -10.64 -4.13
C LEU A 245 -2.83 -9.50 -3.13
N TYR A 246 -3.69 -8.56 -3.50
CA TYR A 246 -3.78 -7.25 -2.84
C TYR A 246 -4.67 -7.26 -1.60
N MET A 247 -5.77 -8.03 -1.66
CA MET A 247 -6.76 -8.12 -0.60
C MET A 247 -7.21 -9.57 -0.43
N LEU A 248 -7.33 -10.02 0.82
CA LEU A 248 -7.92 -11.32 1.18
C LEU A 248 -8.70 -11.14 2.47
N GLY A 249 -10.02 -11.26 2.40
CA GLY A 249 -10.92 -11.13 3.54
C GLY A 249 -11.91 -12.28 3.63
N VAL A 250 -12.22 -12.69 4.86
CA VAL A 250 -13.31 -13.64 5.15
C VAL A 250 -14.11 -13.07 6.31
N LEU A 251 -15.42 -13.02 6.15
CA LEU A 251 -16.35 -12.55 7.19
C LEU A 251 -16.19 -13.38 8.46
N GLU A 252 -16.20 -12.73 9.62
CA GLU A 252 -15.92 -13.34 10.90
C GLU A 252 -16.67 -14.64 11.19
N PRO A 253 -18.01 -14.75 10.96
CA PRO A 253 -18.77 -15.98 11.22
C PRO A 253 -18.36 -17.18 10.35
N PHE A 254 -17.60 -16.93 9.29
CA PHE A 254 -17.19 -17.94 8.32
C PHE A 254 -15.68 -18.24 8.36
N ARG A 255 -14.94 -17.65 9.30
CA ARG A 255 -13.51 -17.92 9.51
C ARG A 255 -13.28 -19.37 9.99
N ASN A 256 -12.04 -19.84 9.86
CA ASN A 256 -11.61 -21.19 10.28
C ASN A 256 -12.26 -22.37 9.54
N ARG A 257 -12.94 -22.12 8.40
CA ARG A 257 -13.56 -23.13 7.54
C ARG A 257 -12.74 -23.45 6.27
N GLY A 258 -11.49 -22.98 6.18
CA GLY A 258 -10.64 -23.19 5.00
C GLY A 258 -10.89 -22.23 3.83
N ILE A 259 -11.86 -21.28 3.94
CA ILE A 259 -12.24 -20.38 2.87
C ILE A 259 -11.08 -19.49 2.41
N ALA A 260 -10.33 -18.88 3.35
CA ALA A 260 -9.16 -18.06 3.01
C ALA A 260 -8.10 -18.86 2.24
N LYS A 261 -7.87 -20.14 2.63
CA LYS A 261 -6.97 -21.03 1.93
C LYS A 261 -7.44 -21.33 0.50
N ALA A 262 -8.73 -21.59 0.32
CA ALA A 262 -9.30 -21.87 -1.00
C ALA A 262 -9.20 -20.64 -1.92
N LEU A 263 -9.57 -19.43 -1.43
CA LEU A 263 -9.42 -18.18 -2.16
C LEU A 263 -7.95 -17.95 -2.57
N LEU A 264 -7.01 -18.17 -1.65
CA LEU A 264 -5.59 -17.96 -1.90
C LEU A 264 -5.05 -18.91 -2.97
N ILE A 265 -5.37 -20.21 -2.89
CA ILE A 265 -4.97 -21.20 -3.91
C ILE A 265 -5.57 -20.86 -5.28
N SER A 266 -6.85 -20.46 -5.31
CA SER A 266 -7.52 -20.02 -6.55
C SER A 266 -6.87 -18.76 -7.13
N GLY A 267 -6.49 -17.79 -6.28
CA GLY A 267 -5.78 -16.60 -6.71
C GLY A 267 -4.40 -16.90 -7.29
N LEU A 268 -3.63 -17.81 -6.66
CA LEU A 268 -2.34 -18.26 -7.18
C LEU A 268 -2.50 -18.99 -8.52
N ALA A 269 -3.50 -19.85 -8.66
CA ALA A 269 -3.81 -20.52 -9.92
C ALA A 269 -4.15 -19.49 -11.02
N ARG A 270 -4.96 -18.47 -10.69
CA ARG A 270 -5.35 -17.43 -11.63
C ARG A 270 -4.17 -16.58 -12.10
N LEU A 271 -3.24 -16.22 -11.20
CA LEU A 271 -1.99 -15.56 -11.57
C LEU A 271 -1.14 -16.43 -12.50
N LYS A 272 -1.01 -17.71 -12.17
CA LYS A 272 -0.25 -18.68 -13.00
C LYS A 272 -0.87 -18.84 -14.40
N GLU A 273 -2.18 -18.94 -14.52
CA GLU A 273 -2.91 -19.00 -15.79
C GLU A 273 -2.65 -17.74 -16.65
N LYS A 274 -2.52 -16.57 -16.02
CA LYS A 274 -2.18 -15.31 -16.68
C LYS A 274 -0.71 -15.22 -17.09
N GLY A 275 0.10 -16.23 -16.79
CA GLY A 275 1.51 -16.28 -17.15
C GLY A 275 2.45 -15.63 -16.14
N MET A 276 1.99 -15.35 -14.91
CA MET A 276 2.88 -14.94 -13.84
C MET A 276 3.74 -16.10 -13.37
N THR A 277 4.97 -15.82 -13.00
CA THR A 277 5.94 -16.79 -12.47
C THR A 277 6.08 -16.69 -10.96
N GLU A 278 5.70 -15.56 -10.40
CA GLU A 278 5.80 -15.22 -8.98
C GLU A 278 4.54 -14.49 -8.51
N ALA A 279 4.15 -14.73 -7.25
CA ALA A 279 3.10 -14.00 -6.58
C ALA A 279 3.66 -13.26 -5.36
N GLU A 280 3.22 -12.02 -5.14
CA GLU A 280 3.56 -11.23 -3.95
C GLU A 280 2.30 -10.87 -3.17
N LEU A 281 2.41 -10.83 -1.84
CA LEU A 281 1.41 -10.28 -0.95
C LEU A 281 2.05 -9.54 0.22
N GLY A 282 1.24 -8.68 0.86
CA GLY A 282 1.59 -8.02 2.12
C GLY A 282 0.84 -8.64 3.30
N VAL A 283 1.48 -8.74 4.48
CA VAL A 283 0.83 -9.22 5.70
C VAL A 283 1.27 -8.43 6.91
N ASP A 284 0.31 -8.06 7.75
CA ASP A 284 0.52 -7.56 9.10
C ASP A 284 0.94 -8.72 10.01
N THR A 285 2.14 -8.68 10.56
CA THR A 285 2.65 -9.77 11.44
C THR A 285 1.92 -9.86 12.79
N GLY A 286 1.26 -8.78 13.20
CA GLY A 286 0.43 -8.75 14.39
C GLY A 286 -1.07 -9.00 14.12
N ASN A 287 -1.43 -9.49 12.94
CA ASN A 287 -2.80 -9.79 12.60
C ASN A 287 -3.31 -10.99 13.41
N ILE A 288 -4.42 -10.79 14.12
CA ILE A 288 -5.04 -11.79 15.01
C ILE A 288 -5.63 -12.99 14.26
N THR A 289 -5.86 -12.89 12.96
CA THR A 289 -6.47 -13.96 12.14
C THR A 289 -5.50 -15.10 11.81
N GLY A 290 -4.20 -14.97 12.14
CA GLY A 290 -3.20 -15.98 11.82
C GLY A 290 -2.83 -16.04 10.34
N ALA A 291 -3.07 -14.99 9.56
CA ALA A 291 -2.80 -14.93 8.13
C ALA A 291 -1.33 -15.24 7.77
N LEU A 292 -0.37 -14.75 8.57
CA LEU A 292 1.05 -15.03 8.38
C LEU A 292 1.32 -16.54 8.32
N HIS A 293 0.83 -17.30 9.29
CA HIS A 293 1.01 -18.76 9.32
C HIS A 293 0.31 -19.49 8.16
N LEU A 294 -0.82 -18.96 7.68
CA LEU A 294 -1.47 -19.51 6.49
C LEU A 294 -0.57 -19.36 5.26
N TYR A 295 0.02 -18.17 5.07
CA TYR A 295 0.89 -17.90 3.93
C TYR A 295 2.19 -18.73 3.98
N GLU A 296 2.83 -18.83 5.15
CA GLU A 296 4.01 -19.68 5.35
C GLU A 296 3.73 -21.16 5.02
N ARG A 297 2.60 -21.71 5.50
CA ARG A 297 2.19 -23.09 5.20
C ARG A 297 1.88 -23.32 3.73
N LEU A 298 1.51 -22.30 2.98
CA LEU A 298 1.30 -22.38 1.55
C LEU A 298 2.58 -22.12 0.74
N GLY A 299 3.72 -21.92 1.40
CA GLY A 299 5.02 -21.79 0.75
C GLY A 299 5.46 -20.36 0.43
N PHE A 300 4.73 -19.36 0.89
CA PHE A 300 5.20 -17.98 0.81
C PHE A 300 6.41 -17.76 1.72
N LYS A 301 7.36 -16.97 1.25
CA LYS A 301 8.58 -16.61 1.98
C LYS A 301 8.66 -15.10 2.14
N THR A 302 9.01 -14.63 3.33
CA THR A 302 9.26 -13.22 3.58
C THR A 302 10.47 -12.74 2.78
N THR A 303 10.28 -11.72 1.97
CA THR A 303 11.32 -11.11 1.14
C THR A 303 11.72 -9.72 1.66
N ARG A 304 10.76 -9.00 2.25
CA ARG A 304 11.00 -7.64 2.77
C ARG A 304 10.17 -7.40 4.03
N ARG A 305 10.65 -6.46 4.84
CA ARG A 305 9.93 -5.96 6.00
C ARG A 305 9.72 -4.46 5.87
N ARG A 306 8.55 -4.00 6.31
CA ARG A 306 8.19 -2.60 6.42
C ARG A 306 7.73 -2.31 7.84
N LEU A 307 8.19 -1.21 8.40
CA LEU A 307 7.81 -0.77 9.72
C LEU A 307 6.75 0.32 9.62
N THR A 308 5.77 0.25 10.50
CA THR A 308 4.90 1.37 10.83
C THR A 308 5.39 1.93 12.15
N GLN A 309 5.71 3.20 12.14
CA GLN A 309 6.16 3.91 13.33
C GLN A 309 5.24 5.09 13.62
N THR A 310 5.05 5.39 14.90
CA THR A 310 4.23 6.52 15.34
C THR A 310 5.01 7.45 16.25
N ARG A 311 4.57 8.70 16.30
CA ARG A 311 5.03 9.72 17.24
C ARG A 311 3.85 10.59 17.68
N ASP A 312 3.78 10.91 18.97
CA ASP A 312 2.85 11.92 19.48
C ASP A 312 3.33 13.33 19.08
N LEU A 313 2.40 14.22 18.77
CA LEU A 313 2.67 15.60 18.33
C LEU A 313 2.48 16.62 19.48
N THR A 314 2.18 16.14 20.67
CA THR A 314 2.06 16.97 21.89
C THR A 314 3.39 17.55 22.30
#